data_3a8f171c1357e3e26b0877bf5dc76b4c
#
_entry.id   3a8f171c1357e3e26b0877bf5dc76b4c
#
_cell.length_a   1.000
_cell.length_b   1.000
_cell.length_c   1.000
_cell.angle_alpha   90.00
_cell.angle_beta   90.00
_cell.angle_gamma   90.00
#
_symmetry.space_group_name_H-M   'P 1'
#
loop_
_entity.id
_entity.type
_entity.pdbx_description
1 polymer ?
#
loop_
_entity_poly.entity_id
_entity_poly.type
_entity_poly.pdbx_seq_one_letter_code
_entity_poly.pdbx_strand_id
1 'polypeptide(L)'
;MTLLLLSLLGCEDGIVCTTIAVYSTTVTVVDDAGAPIDDAALVYTVDGGGEVPCEVMGGGQYACGIEQSGAFVITGSAEGYDEESMSVEVGADECHPIAETVTLTLGGPVCTAEVVASVQVNLADAGGAALEDPAVTFRVDGGAEAACSSSDGVGWLCGEDVTGNITVRGTATGHDPSEATVEVALDAAGCHAVTEGVDLELQWSAD
;
A
#
# COMPACT_ATOMS: atom_id res chain seq x y z
N MET A 1 -61.94 -34.59 -50.70
CA MET A 1 -61.82 -33.28 -50.12
C MET A 1 -60.44 -33.29 -49.37
N THR A 2 -59.41 -32.91 -50.11
CA THR A 2 -57.98 -33.01 -49.68
C THR A 2 -57.55 -31.69 -49.00
N LEU A 3 -57.30 -31.75 -47.72
CA LEU A 3 -56.88 -30.59 -46.95
C LEU A 3 -55.38 -30.41 -47.17
N LEU A 4 -55.01 -29.32 -47.85
CA LEU A 4 -53.60 -28.90 -48.03
C LEU A 4 -53.15 -28.19 -46.79
N LEU A 5 -52.29 -28.82 -46.00
CA LEU A 5 -51.61 -28.19 -44.90
C LEU A 5 -50.46 -27.33 -45.46
N LEU A 6 -50.62 -26.00 -45.45
CA LEU A 6 -49.55 -25.06 -45.74
C LEU A 6 -48.71 -24.95 -44.49
N SER A 7 -47.54 -25.57 -44.44
CA SER A 7 -46.48 -25.31 -43.42
C SER A 7 -45.89 -23.97 -43.74
N LEU A 8 -46.19 -22.97 -42.94
CA LEU A 8 -45.43 -21.72 -42.82
C LEU A 8 -44.04 -22.04 -42.24
N LEU A 9 -43.02 -22.15 -43.13
CA LEU A 9 -41.65 -22.06 -42.78
C LEU A 9 -41.43 -20.61 -42.35
N GLY A 10 -41.49 -20.34 -41.03
CA GLY A 10 -40.92 -19.12 -40.45
C GLY A 10 -39.42 -19.16 -40.72
N CYS A 11 -38.88 -18.18 -41.43
CA CYS A 11 -37.48 -17.86 -41.35
C CYS A 11 -37.21 -17.47 -39.89
N GLU A 12 -36.62 -18.37 -39.10
CA GLU A 12 -35.92 -17.94 -37.89
C GLU A 12 -34.74 -17.13 -38.41
N ASP A 13 -34.74 -15.82 -38.17
CA ASP A 13 -33.56 -14.96 -38.32
C ASP A 13 -32.51 -15.49 -37.35
N GLY A 14 -31.70 -16.46 -37.83
CA GLY A 14 -30.64 -17.07 -37.03
C GLY A 14 -29.60 -15.99 -36.69
N ILE A 15 -29.56 -15.60 -35.44
CA ILE A 15 -28.51 -14.70 -34.93
C ILE A 15 -27.18 -15.41 -35.09
N VAL A 16 -26.25 -14.77 -35.79
CA VAL A 16 -24.88 -15.27 -35.98
C VAL A 16 -23.98 -14.53 -35.01
N CYS A 17 -23.65 -15.19 -33.92
CA CYS A 17 -22.72 -14.64 -32.93
C CYS A 17 -21.28 -14.60 -33.48
N THR A 18 -20.54 -13.58 -33.09
CA THR A 18 -19.10 -13.51 -33.37
C THR A 18 -18.35 -14.55 -32.54
N THR A 19 -17.17 -14.96 -33.00
CA THR A 19 -16.28 -15.88 -32.25
C THR A 19 -15.25 -15.12 -31.38
N ILE A 20 -15.42 -13.81 -31.23
CA ILE A 20 -14.55 -12.96 -30.43
C ILE A 20 -15.00 -13.06 -28.97
N ALA A 21 -14.11 -13.51 -28.09
CA ALA A 21 -14.39 -13.55 -26.65
C ALA A 21 -14.41 -12.13 -26.07
N VAL A 22 -15.38 -11.86 -25.19
CA VAL A 22 -15.58 -10.56 -24.54
C VAL A 22 -15.32 -10.69 -23.04
N TYR A 23 -14.53 -9.78 -22.48
CA TYR A 23 -14.42 -9.66 -21.03
C TYR A 23 -15.73 -9.11 -20.46
N SER A 24 -16.16 -9.72 -19.35
CA SER A 24 -17.41 -9.35 -18.68
C SER A 24 -17.30 -8.01 -17.95
N THR A 25 -16.15 -7.76 -17.32
CA THR A 25 -15.91 -6.52 -16.58
C THR A 25 -14.48 -6.05 -16.78
N THR A 26 -14.32 -4.73 -17.00
CA THR A 26 -13.03 -4.03 -16.92
C THR A 26 -13.02 -3.20 -15.66
N VAL A 27 -12.01 -3.40 -14.80
CA VAL A 27 -11.86 -2.73 -13.52
C VAL A 27 -10.67 -1.80 -13.57
N THR A 28 -10.84 -0.54 -13.17
CA THR A 28 -9.73 0.38 -12.91
C THR A 28 -9.56 0.46 -11.41
N VAL A 29 -8.36 0.15 -10.89
CA VAL A 29 -8.04 0.24 -9.48
C VAL A 29 -7.31 1.54 -9.23
N VAL A 30 -7.78 2.31 -8.26
CA VAL A 30 -7.22 3.62 -7.88
C VAL A 30 -7.12 3.74 -6.37
N ASP A 31 -6.26 4.64 -5.89
CA ASP A 31 -6.25 5.09 -4.51
C ASP A 31 -7.30 6.17 -4.23
N ASP A 32 -7.37 6.65 -2.97
CA ASP A 32 -8.27 7.73 -2.56
C ASP A 32 -8.02 9.07 -3.28
N ALA A 33 -6.83 9.28 -3.84
CA ALA A 33 -6.48 10.45 -4.64
C ALA A 33 -6.82 10.28 -6.12
N GLY A 34 -7.25 9.08 -6.54
CA GLY A 34 -7.55 8.70 -7.91
C GLY A 34 -6.33 8.30 -8.74
N ALA A 35 -5.18 8.06 -8.10
CA ALA A 35 -4.00 7.54 -8.80
C ALA A 35 -4.13 6.03 -9.05
N PRO A 36 -3.72 5.51 -10.22
CA PRO A 36 -3.84 4.10 -10.54
C PRO A 36 -2.89 3.25 -9.68
N ILE A 37 -3.35 2.07 -9.25
CA ILE A 37 -2.58 1.07 -8.52
C ILE A 37 -2.30 -0.11 -9.47
N ASP A 38 -1.04 -0.25 -9.91
CA ASP A 38 -0.63 -1.21 -10.96
C ASP A 38 -0.38 -2.62 -10.44
N ASP A 39 -0.11 -2.79 -9.16
CA ASP A 39 0.29 -4.03 -8.50
C ASP A 39 -0.80 -4.64 -7.60
N ALA A 40 -2.04 -4.18 -7.75
CA ALA A 40 -3.16 -4.75 -7.04
C ALA A 40 -3.42 -6.20 -7.47
N ALA A 41 -3.79 -7.04 -6.51
CA ALA A 41 -4.31 -8.38 -6.75
C ALA A 41 -5.84 -8.33 -6.76
N LEU A 42 -6.46 -8.70 -7.89
CA LEU A 42 -7.91 -8.75 -8.03
C LEU A 42 -8.39 -10.18 -8.22
N VAL A 43 -9.45 -10.52 -7.49
CA VAL A 43 -10.21 -11.74 -7.68
C VAL A 43 -11.68 -11.39 -7.89
N TYR A 44 -12.43 -12.26 -8.56
CA TYR A 44 -13.87 -12.11 -8.70
C TYR A 44 -14.59 -13.42 -8.45
N THR A 45 -15.84 -13.33 -8.05
CA THR A 45 -16.81 -14.45 -8.04
C THR A 45 -18.01 -14.09 -8.90
N VAL A 46 -18.67 -15.08 -9.48
CA VAL A 46 -19.94 -14.91 -10.21
C VAL A 46 -21.00 -15.74 -9.52
N ASP A 47 -22.17 -15.14 -9.20
CA ASP A 47 -23.31 -15.79 -8.54
C ASP A 47 -22.94 -16.56 -7.27
N GLY A 48 -21.95 -16.06 -6.51
CA GLY A 48 -21.45 -16.70 -5.30
C GLY A 48 -20.63 -17.98 -5.54
N GLY A 49 -20.09 -18.14 -6.73
CA GLY A 49 -19.16 -19.22 -7.09
C GLY A 49 -17.79 -19.10 -6.44
N GLY A 50 -16.83 -19.88 -6.90
CA GLY A 50 -15.43 -19.81 -6.42
C GLY A 50 -14.71 -18.54 -6.93
N GLU A 51 -13.68 -18.12 -6.19
CA GLU A 51 -12.81 -17.00 -6.58
C GLU A 51 -11.95 -17.35 -7.79
N VAL A 52 -11.87 -16.42 -8.73
CA VAL A 52 -11.06 -16.49 -9.95
C VAL A 52 -10.23 -15.21 -10.06
N PRO A 53 -8.93 -15.29 -10.35
CA PRO A 53 -8.12 -14.09 -10.54
C PRO A 53 -8.51 -13.33 -11.80
N CYS A 54 -8.49 -11.99 -11.74
CA CYS A 54 -8.60 -11.13 -12.91
C CYS A 54 -7.28 -11.07 -13.67
N GLU A 55 -7.34 -10.78 -14.96
CA GLU A 55 -6.16 -10.61 -15.82
C GLU A 55 -5.66 -9.16 -15.76
N VAL A 56 -4.34 -8.98 -15.56
CA VAL A 56 -3.69 -7.65 -15.50
C VAL A 56 -3.54 -7.09 -16.91
N MET A 57 -4.06 -5.90 -17.15
CA MET A 57 -3.97 -5.20 -18.44
C MET A 57 -2.91 -4.06 -18.41
N GLY A 58 -2.49 -3.64 -17.21
CA GLY A 58 -1.53 -2.54 -16.98
C GLY A 58 -2.21 -1.18 -16.80
N GLY A 59 -1.48 -0.21 -16.19
CA GLY A 59 -2.01 1.13 -15.90
C GLY A 59 -3.17 1.12 -14.90
N GLY A 60 -3.13 0.22 -13.89
CA GLY A 60 -4.20 0.04 -12.91
C GLY A 60 -5.46 -0.61 -13.48
N GLN A 61 -5.40 -1.19 -14.69
CA GLN A 61 -6.55 -1.85 -15.34
C GLN A 61 -6.47 -3.37 -15.27
N TYR A 62 -7.62 -3.99 -15.05
CA TYR A 62 -7.80 -5.42 -14.89
C TYR A 62 -9.05 -5.88 -15.66
N ALA A 63 -9.00 -7.08 -16.23
CA ALA A 63 -10.14 -7.70 -16.89
C ALA A 63 -10.60 -8.93 -16.10
N CYS A 64 -11.91 -8.97 -15.77
CA CYS A 64 -12.49 -10.03 -14.97
C CYS A 64 -13.62 -10.71 -15.74
N GLY A 65 -13.58 -12.05 -15.75
CA GLY A 65 -14.56 -12.88 -16.46
C GLY A 65 -14.40 -12.86 -17.98
N ILE A 66 -14.58 -13.99 -18.60
CA ILE A 66 -14.64 -14.12 -20.06
C ILE A 66 -15.94 -14.85 -20.38
N GLU A 67 -16.80 -14.24 -21.22
CA GLU A 67 -18.09 -14.81 -21.64
C GLU A 67 -19.01 -15.22 -20.47
N GLN A 68 -18.97 -14.44 -19.36
CA GLN A 68 -19.76 -14.69 -18.16
C GLN A 68 -20.73 -13.53 -17.91
N SER A 69 -21.96 -13.84 -17.53
CA SER A 69 -22.97 -12.90 -17.06
C SER A 69 -23.43 -13.29 -15.67
N GLY A 70 -24.01 -12.37 -14.90
CA GLY A 70 -24.52 -12.60 -13.56
C GLY A 70 -24.02 -11.57 -12.56
N ALA A 71 -24.21 -11.86 -11.27
CA ALA A 71 -23.79 -11.02 -10.17
C ALA A 71 -22.28 -11.25 -9.87
N PHE A 72 -21.45 -10.32 -10.28
CA PHE A 72 -20.02 -10.31 -9.96
C PHE A 72 -19.78 -9.64 -8.61
N VAL A 73 -18.95 -10.25 -7.78
CA VAL A 73 -18.30 -9.61 -6.63
C VAL A 73 -16.82 -9.58 -6.94
N ILE A 74 -16.25 -8.38 -7.01
CA ILE A 74 -14.84 -8.15 -7.32
C ILE A 74 -14.17 -7.67 -6.04
N THR A 75 -13.11 -8.36 -5.62
CA THR A 75 -12.32 -8.03 -4.43
C THR A 75 -10.91 -7.70 -4.87
N GLY A 76 -10.40 -6.56 -4.40
CA GLY A 76 -9.06 -6.07 -4.69
C GLY A 76 -8.27 -5.82 -3.42
N SER A 77 -6.97 -6.13 -3.46
CA SER A 77 -6.01 -5.82 -2.42
C SER A 77 -4.68 -5.39 -3.02
N ALA A 78 -3.95 -4.52 -2.33
CA ALA A 78 -2.58 -4.11 -2.70
C ALA A 78 -1.76 -3.87 -1.43
N GLU A 79 -0.44 -3.94 -1.54
CA GLU A 79 0.43 -3.65 -0.40
C GLU A 79 0.25 -2.20 0.05
N GLY A 80 0.01 -2.00 1.34
CA GLY A 80 -0.25 -0.68 1.91
C GLY A 80 -1.68 -0.16 1.74
N TYR A 81 -2.62 -0.98 1.30
CA TYR A 81 -4.04 -0.62 1.14
C TYR A 81 -4.94 -1.64 1.82
N ASP A 82 -6.10 -1.18 2.29
CA ASP A 82 -7.14 -2.07 2.78
C ASP A 82 -7.77 -2.86 1.62
N GLU A 83 -8.16 -4.12 1.91
CA GLU A 83 -8.93 -4.92 0.97
C GLU A 83 -10.33 -4.33 0.80
N GLU A 84 -10.75 -4.13 -0.44
CA GLU A 84 -12.05 -3.60 -0.79
C GLU A 84 -12.79 -4.51 -1.78
N SER A 85 -14.11 -4.50 -1.68
CA SER A 85 -14.96 -5.30 -2.57
C SER A 85 -16.09 -4.46 -3.15
N MET A 86 -16.45 -4.75 -4.40
CA MET A 86 -17.59 -4.15 -5.06
C MET A 86 -18.43 -5.21 -5.78
N SER A 87 -19.71 -4.91 -5.97
CA SER A 87 -20.62 -5.76 -6.75
C SER A 87 -21.00 -5.07 -8.04
N VAL A 88 -21.05 -5.83 -9.13
CA VAL A 88 -21.53 -5.38 -10.44
C VAL A 88 -22.39 -6.45 -11.09
N GLU A 89 -23.53 -6.06 -11.66
CA GLU A 89 -24.40 -6.96 -12.41
C GLU A 89 -24.03 -6.89 -13.89
N VAL A 90 -23.60 -8.01 -14.46
CA VAL A 90 -23.25 -8.15 -15.86
C VAL A 90 -24.39 -8.82 -16.60
N GLY A 91 -25.07 -8.04 -17.43
CA GLY A 91 -26.11 -8.57 -18.32
C GLY A 91 -25.54 -9.39 -19.48
N ALA A 92 -26.42 -10.02 -20.26
CA ALA A 92 -26.03 -10.63 -21.50
C ALA A 92 -27.04 -10.24 -22.60
N ASP A 93 -26.56 -10.08 -23.83
CA ASP A 93 -27.40 -10.10 -25.01
C ASP A 93 -27.54 -11.55 -25.54
N GLU A 94 -27.95 -11.72 -26.76
CA GLU A 94 -28.18 -13.03 -27.37
C GLU A 94 -26.87 -13.79 -27.66
N CYS A 95 -25.71 -13.12 -27.63
CA CYS A 95 -24.41 -13.68 -28.01
C CYS A 95 -23.34 -13.59 -26.91
N HIS A 96 -23.26 -12.45 -26.22
CA HIS A 96 -22.14 -12.10 -25.33
C HIS A 96 -22.61 -11.43 -24.06
N PRO A 97 -21.77 -11.40 -23.01
CA PRO A 97 -22.01 -10.52 -21.88
C PRO A 97 -21.95 -9.06 -22.32
N ILE A 98 -22.81 -8.23 -21.73
CA ILE A 98 -22.75 -6.78 -21.87
C ILE A 98 -21.64 -6.28 -20.95
N ALA A 99 -20.47 -5.98 -21.53
CA ALA A 99 -19.29 -5.61 -20.78
C ALA A 99 -19.51 -4.37 -19.92
N GLU A 100 -19.16 -4.46 -18.65
CA GLU A 100 -19.23 -3.36 -17.69
C GLU A 100 -17.83 -2.79 -17.41
N THR A 101 -17.76 -1.47 -17.15
CA THR A 101 -16.52 -0.80 -16.72
C THR A 101 -16.76 -0.16 -15.38
N VAL A 102 -15.92 -0.49 -14.40
CA VAL A 102 -16.06 -0.05 -13.02
C VAL A 102 -14.73 0.45 -12.47
N THR A 103 -14.80 1.26 -11.41
CA THR A 103 -13.63 1.72 -10.66
C THR A 103 -13.72 1.17 -9.24
N LEU A 104 -12.67 0.48 -8.80
CA LEU A 104 -12.48 0.03 -7.42
C LEU A 104 -11.47 0.98 -6.77
N THR A 105 -11.90 1.66 -5.70
CA THR A 105 -11.02 2.53 -4.92
C THR A 105 -10.53 1.73 -3.71
N LEU A 106 -9.22 1.52 -3.59
CA LEU A 106 -8.63 0.95 -2.39
C LEU A 106 -8.32 2.09 -1.42
N GLY A 107 -8.87 2.00 -0.22
CA GLY A 107 -8.58 2.95 0.86
C GLY A 107 -7.10 2.88 1.25
N GLY A 108 -6.49 4.01 1.58
CA GLY A 108 -5.12 4.05 2.10
C GLY A 108 -5.00 3.27 3.42
N PRO A 109 -3.79 2.93 3.84
CA PRO A 109 -3.58 2.12 5.02
C PRO A 109 -4.17 2.81 6.25
N VAL A 110 -4.90 2.05 7.06
CA VAL A 110 -5.29 2.49 8.38
C VAL A 110 -4.04 2.45 9.26
N CYS A 111 -3.39 3.60 9.39
CA CYS A 111 -2.23 3.72 10.27
C CYS A 111 -2.64 3.44 11.72
N THR A 112 -1.87 2.61 12.41
CA THR A 112 -2.09 2.38 13.84
C THR A 112 -1.80 3.67 14.62
N ALA A 113 -2.39 3.82 15.80
CA ALA A 113 -2.08 4.96 16.69
C ALA A 113 -0.76 4.75 17.47
N GLU A 114 0.03 3.74 17.09
CA GLU A 114 1.34 3.48 17.66
C GLU A 114 2.34 4.55 17.19
N VAL A 115 3.10 5.09 18.14
CA VAL A 115 4.13 6.08 17.86
C VAL A 115 5.47 5.38 17.80
N VAL A 116 6.21 5.53 16.70
CA VAL A 116 7.50 4.88 16.48
C VAL A 116 8.63 5.93 16.58
N ALA A 117 9.68 5.60 17.32
CA ALA A 117 10.87 6.46 17.37
C ALA A 117 11.57 6.45 16.01
N SER A 118 11.88 7.63 15.47
CA SER A 118 12.53 7.77 14.18
C SER A 118 14.00 7.38 14.21
N VAL A 119 14.70 7.66 15.32
CA VAL A 119 16.11 7.28 15.49
C VAL A 119 16.34 6.70 16.89
N GLN A 120 17.01 5.56 16.93
CA GLN A 120 17.56 4.97 18.16
C GLN A 120 19.05 5.26 18.23
N VAL A 121 19.49 5.95 19.30
CA VAL A 121 20.89 6.34 19.48
C VAL A 121 21.52 5.55 20.62
N ASN A 122 22.66 4.94 20.33
CA ASN A 122 23.55 4.31 21.30
C ASN A 122 24.71 5.27 21.58
N LEU A 123 24.79 5.80 22.79
CA LEU A 123 25.82 6.75 23.17
C LEU A 123 26.85 6.08 24.11
N ALA A 124 28.11 6.08 23.71
CA ALA A 124 29.20 5.45 24.45
C ALA A 124 30.44 6.35 24.57
N ASP A 125 31.24 6.13 25.61
CA ASP A 125 32.63 6.63 25.70
C ASP A 125 33.54 5.74 24.84
N ALA A 126 34.39 6.30 24.02
CA ALA A 126 35.31 5.57 23.15
C ALA A 126 36.29 4.63 23.89
N GLY A 127 36.57 4.89 25.16
CA GLY A 127 37.37 4.03 26.04
C GLY A 127 36.57 3.02 26.84
N GLY A 128 35.22 3.04 26.71
CA GLY A 128 34.29 2.15 27.41
C GLY A 128 34.02 2.55 28.86
N ALA A 129 34.34 3.78 29.28
CA ALA A 129 34.00 4.30 30.58
C ALA A 129 32.52 4.68 30.70
N ALA A 130 31.98 4.76 31.91
CA ALA A 130 30.65 5.30 32.13
C ALA A 130 30.62 6.81 31.85
N LEU A 131 29.63 7.27 31.09
CA LEU A 131 29.44 8.69 30.81
C LEU A 131 28.80 9.39 32.00
N GLU A 132 29.27 10.60 32.32
CA GLU A 132 28.70 11.48 33.35
C GLU A 132 27.78 12.50 32.67
N ASP A 133 26.52 12.61 33.15
CA ASP A 133 25.48 13.49 32.63
C ASP A 133 25.31 13.40 31.10
N PRO A 134 25.12 12.18 30.53
CA PRO A 134 24.93 12.04 29.09
C PRO A 134 23.60 12.66 28.66
N ALA A 135 23.60 13.31 27.50
CA ALA A 135 22.40 13.84 26.84
C ALA A 135 22.49 13.66 25.35
N VAL A 136 21.32 13.38 24.72
CA VAL A 136 21.19 13.30 23.28
C VAL A 136 20.09 14.26 22.84
N THR A 137 20.39 15.02 21.78
CA THR A 137 19.44 15.92 21.12
C THR A 137 19.37 15.57 19.64
N PHE A 138 18.31 16.00 18.97
CA PHE A 138 18.15 15.85 17.54
C PHE A 138 17.57 17.08 16.88
N ARG A 139 17.77 17.20 15.57
CA ARG A 139 17.13 18.20 14.69
C ARG A 139 16.77 17.56 13.36
N VAL A 140 15.64 17.95 12.80
CA VAL A 140 15.16 17.50 11.49
C VAL A 140 15.45 18.58 10.46
N ASP A 141 16.08 18.23 9.33
CA ASP A 141 16.39 19.12 8.20
C ASP A 141 17.05 20.45 8.62
N GLY A 142 17.89 20.42 9.66
CA GLY A 142 18.57 21.60 10.19
C GLY A 142 17.64 22.55 10.97
N GLY A 143 16.47 22.11 11.35
CA GLY A 143 15.50 22.86 12.18
C GLY A 143 15.92 23.04 13.63
N ALA A 144 14.94 23.29 14.50
CA ALA A 144 15.16 23.47 15.94
C ALA A 144 15.63 22.17 16.59
N GLU A 145 16.51 22.31 17.59
CA GLU A 145 17.02 21.20 18.39
C GLU A 145 15.98 20.79 19.44
N ALA A 146 15.76 19.47 19.58
CA ALA A 146 14.88 18.85 20.56
C ALA A 146 15.61 17.77 21.34
N ALA A 147 15.18 17.48 22.57
CA ALA A 147 15.77 16.43 23.38
C ALA A 147 15.23 15.06 23.01
N CYS A 148 16.08 14.04 23.01
CA CYS A 148 15.69 12.64 22.93
C CYS A 148 15.29 12.12 24.32
N SER A 149 14.43 11.09 24.35
CA SER A 149 14.06 10.38 25.57
C SER A 149 15.05 9.26 25.85
N SER A 150 15.53 9.11 27.08
CA SER A 150 16.32 7.95 27.47
C SER A 150 15.40 6.77 27.77
N SER A 151 15.76 5.57 27.30
CA SER A 151 15.04 4.33 27.59
C SER A 151 16.00 3.31 28.18
N ASP A 152 15.64 2.77 29.35
CA ASP A 152 16.45 1.79 30.08
C ASP A 152 16.71 0.55 29.21
N GLY A 153 17.99 0.31 28.88
CA GLY A 153 18.45 -0.86 28.11
C GLY A 153 18.33 -0.77 26.60
N VAL A 154 17.77 0.32 26.06
CA VAL A 154 17.60 0.51 24.59
C VAL A 154 18.42 1.71 24.08
N GLY A 155 18.89 2.59 24.97
CA GLY A 155 19.60 3.82 24.61
C GLY A 155 18.69 5.05 24.57
N TRP A 156 18.85 5.90 23.57
CA TRP A 156 18.09 7.14 23.40
C TRP A 156 17.13 7.01 22.20
N LEU A 157 15.88 7.46 22.39
CA LEU A 157 14.85 7.47 21.35
C LEU A 157 14.59 8.92 20.92
N CYS A 158 14.76 9.22 19.64
CA CYS A 158 14.68 10.54 19.08
C CYS A 158 13.63 10.63 17.97
N GLY A 159 12.77 11.66 18.04
CA GLY A 159 11.69 11.87 17.08
C GLY A 159 10.56 10.86 17.25
N GLU A 160 9.36 11.28 16.97
CA GLU A 160 8.15 10.46 16.98
C GLU A 160 7.53 10.56 15.59
N ASP A 161 7.64 9.50 14.78
CA ASP A 161 7.17 9.43 13.39
C ASP A 161 7.62 10.62 12.50
N VAL A 162 8.82 11.14 12.74
CA VAL A 162 9.42 12.20 11.91
C VAL A 162 10.33 11.62 10.85
N THR A 163 10.23 12.13 9.64
CA THR A 163 11.03 11.74 8.47
C THR A 163 11.93 12.86 8.00
N GLY A 164 12.89 12.54 7.14
CA GLY A 164 13.85 13.50 6.57
C GLY A 164 15.27 13.27 7.08
N ASN A 165 16.14 14.27 6.93
CA ASN A 165 17.51 14.19 7.43
C ASN A 165 17.55 14.54 8.92
N ILE A 166 17.71 13.54 9.76
CA ILE A 166 17.79 13.72 11.21
C ILE A 166 19.25 13.73 11.63
N THR A 167 19.70 14.87 12.20
CA THR A 167 21.00 14.98 12.83
C THR A 167 20.83 14.78 14.33
N VAL A 168 21.49 13.77 14.87
CA VAL A 168 21.55 13.50 16.32
C VAL A 168 22.89 13.97 16.88
N ARG A 169 22.88 14.50 18.12
CA ARG A 169 24.05 15.00 18.82
C ARG A 169 24.11 14.46 20.24
N GLY A 170 25.21 13.77 20.53
CA GLY A 170 25.52 13.27 21.88
C GLY A 170 26.48 14.21 22.62
N THR A 171 26.26 14.38 23.93
CA THR A 171 27.11 15.15 24.83
C THR A 171 27.25 14.44 26.17
N ALA A 172 28.38 14.65 26.86
CA ALA A 172 28.60 14.23 28.25
C ALA A 172 29.65 15.12 28.90
N THR A 173 29.65 15.17 30.23
CA THR A 173 30.64 15.96 30.97
C THR A 173 32.08 15.48 30.69
N GLY A 174 32.99 16.41 30.35
CA GLY A 174 34.39 16.11 30.05
C GLY A 174 34.66 15.49 28.69
N HIS A 175 33.66 15.46 27.80
CA HIS A 175 33.79 14.90 26.45
C HIS A 175 33.48 15.91 25.35
N ASP A 176 34.14 15.76 24.21
CA ASP A 176 33.79 16.50 23.01
C ASP A 176 32.46 15.95 22.43
N PRO A 177 31.56 16.83 21.97
CA PRO A 177 30.30 16.38 21.33
C PRO A 177 30.52 15.54 20.07
N SER A 178 29.68 14.56 19.87
CA SER A 178 29.65 13.75 18.62
C SER A 178 28.31 13.93 17.92
N GLU A 179 28.35 14.02 16.61
CA GLU A 179 27.13 14.18 15.76
C GLU A 179 27.13 13.17 14.62
N ALA A 180 25.93 12.71 14.26
CA ALA A 180 25.69 11.92 13.06
C ALA A 180 24.37 12.35 12.41
N THR A 181 24.28 12.14 11.09
CA THR A 181 23.06 12.43 10.33
C THR A 181 22.63 11.16 9.60
N VAL A 182 21.35 10.83 9.72
CA VAL A 182 20.69 9.72 9.01
C VAL A 182 19.47 10.24 8.25
N GLU A 183 19.14 9.59 7.14
CA GLU A 183 17.90 9.81 6.41
C GLU A 183 16.85 8.80 6.90
N VAL A 184 15.73 9.29 7.39
CA VAL A 184 14.62 8.50 7.88
C VAL A 184 13.47 8.60 6.89
N ALA A 185 13.02 7.46 6.37
CA ALA A 185 11.88 7.34 5.48
C ALA A 185 10.65 6.80 6.21
N LEU A 186 9.49 6.89 5.57
CA LEU A 186 8.31 6.13 6.00
C LEU A 186 8.46 4.64 5.65
N ASP A 187 7.75 3.80 6.39
CA ASP A 187 7.59 2.39 6.06
C ASP A 187 6.86 2.21 4.70
N ALA A 188 6.76 0.99 4.21
CA ALA A 188 6.11 0.67 2.95
C ALA A 188 4.61 1.06 2.93
N ALA A 189 3.96 1.08 4.09
CA ALA A 189 2.58 1.53 4.24
C ALA A 189 2.46 3.07 4.26
N GLY A 190 3.54 3.81 4.39
CA GLY A 190 3.51 5.28 4.51
C GLY A 190 2.99 5.78 5.85
N CYS A 191 2.90 4.91 6.87
CA CYS A 191 2.30 5.19 8.16
C CYS A 191 3.29 5.67 9.21
N HIS A 192 4.41 4.97 9.33
CA HIS A 192 5.36 5.19 10.41
C HIS A 192 6.77 5.39 9.89
N ALA A 193 7.57 6.13 10.66
CA ALA A 193 8.99 6.26 10.38
C ALA A 193 9.69 4.89 10.56
N VAL A 194 10.55 4.53 9.62
CA VAL A 194 11.46 3.39 9.78
C VAL A 194 12.55 3.80 10.78
N THR A 195 12.62 3.12 11.93
CA THR A 195 13.59 3.45 12.96
C THR A 195 15.02 3.19 12.47
N GLU A 196 15.85 4.25 12.43
CA GLU A 196 17.26 4.15 12.11
C GLU A 196 18.11 4.04 13.38
N GLY A 197 19.14 3.18 13.35
CA GLY A 197 20.09 3.01 14.44
C GLY A 197 21.34 3.88 14.27
N VAL A 198 21.76 4.59 15.32
CA VAL A 198 22.97 5.42 15.30
C VAL A 198 23.84 5.13 16.52
N ASP A 199 25.12 4.84 16.31
CA ASP A 199 26.13 4.74 17.33
C ASP A 199 26.94 6.05 17.39
N LEU A 200 26.97 6.71 18.55
CA LEU A 200 27.78 7.90 18.83
C LEU A 200 28.86 7.57 19.88
N GLU A 201 30.12 7.76 19.50
CA GLU A 201 31.26 7.63 20.40
C GLU A 201 31.76 9.00 20.79
N LEU A 202 31.85 9.25 22.12
CA LEU A 202 32.39 10.48 22.67
C LEU A 202 33.87 10.30 23.01
N GLN A 203 34.67 11.27 22.64
CA GLN A 203 36.10 11.36 23.02
C GLN A 203 36.29 12.30 24.20
N TRP A 204 37.24 11.99 25.08
CA TRP A 204 37.62 12.92 26.15
C TRP A 204 38.12 14.24 25.57
N SER A 205 37.65 15.35 26.11
CA SER A 205 38.13 16.68 25.72
C SER A 205 39.60 16.81 26.10
N ALA A 206 40.46 17.23 25.14
CA ALA A 206 41.82 17.55 25.43
C ALA A 206 41.84 18.93 26.12
N ASP A 207 42.27 18.98 27.39
CA ASP A 207 42.56 20.22 28.14
C ASP A 207 43.75 21.01 27.54
#